data_731630298a07020c484d635810b7699a
#
_entry.id   731630298a07020c484d635810b7699a
#
_cell.length_a   1.000
_cell.length_b   1.000
_cell.length_c   1.000
_cell.angle_alpha   90.00
_cell.angle_beta   90.00
_cell.angle_gamma   90.00
#
_symmetry.space_group_name_H-M   'P 1'
#
loop_
_entity.id
_entity.type
_entity.pdbx_description
1 polymer ?
#
loop_
_entity_poly.entity_id
_entity_poly.type
_entity_poly.pdbx_seq_one_letter_code
_entity_poly.pdbx_strand_id
1 'polypeptide(L)'
;MLELESNEYIQTLVYQIQKEGNVCNGDSFFIKTTDDYFICAVADGLGSGIYAHASSNAIREVVEQYHYEEVVVLIDYCNKVLKDKRGATVSLFKVDFLLKKITYSSVGNIRFVLYSPSGQFFNPVPVYGYLSGKPQKYGIETFTYEKDAKFIIHTDGIYIPAIKHLLSSIRSIEEMSNHLKMYTKTRNDDLTYIIGQLL
;
A
#
# COMPACT_ATOMS: atom_id res chain seq x y z
N MET A 1 11.92 7.54 6.05
CA MET A 1 11.77 6.53 7.14
C MET A 1 12.00 5.16 6.53
N LEU A 2 12.60 4.24 7.24
CA LEU A 2 12.74 2.84 6.85
C LEU A 2 12.28 2.00 8.06
N GLU A 3 11.28 1.14 7.85
CA GLU A 3 10.71 0.29 8.88
C GLU A 3 10.68 -1.15 8.38
N LEU A 4 11.09 -2.10 9.21
CA LEU A 4 11.11 -3.53 8.93
C LEU A 4 10.19 -4.24 9.91
N GLU A 5 9.19 -4.98 9.42
CA GLU A 5 8.42 -5.93 10.20
C GLU A 5 8.64 -7.35 9.68
N SER A 6 8.75 -8.31 10.58
CA SER A 6 8.94 -9.72 10.24
C SER A 6 8.35 -10.63 11.30
N ASN A 7 7.65 -11.68 10.86
CA ASN A 7 7.25 -12.82 11.67
C ASN A 7 7.46 -14.12 10.86
N GLU A 8 6.87 -15.24 11.29
CA GLU A 8 6.98 -16.53 10.60
C GLU A 8 6.22 -16.61 9.25
N TYR A 9 5.31 -15.65 8.96
CA TYR A 9 4.45 -15.65 7.77
C TYR A 9 4.81 -14.61 6.75
N ILE A 10 5.44 -13.51 7.18
CA ILE A 10 5.69 -12.37 6.29
C ILE A 10 6.91 -11.56 6.74
N GLN A 11 7.63 -11.04 5.77
CA GLN A 11 8.62 -9.98 5.96
C GLN A 11 8.21 -8.77 5.14
N THR A 12 8.24 -7.58 5.74
CA THR A 12 7.92 -6.32 5.06
C THR A 12 8.95 -5.26 5.36
N LEU A 13 9.16 -4.38 4.38
CA LEU A 13 9.99 -3.19 4.50
C LEU A 13 9.25 -2.01 3.91
N VAL A 14 9.12 -0.95 4.70
CA VAL A 14 8.51 0.32 4.31
C VAL A 14 9.61 1.34 4.05
N TYR A 15 9.48 2.06 2.96
CA TYR A 15 10.27 3.26 2.68
C TYR A 15 9.33 4.42 2.40
N GLN A 16 9.55 5.50 3.13
CA GLN A 16 8.78 6.72 2.96
C GLN A 16 9.69 7.94 3.01
N ILE A 17 9.49 8.86 2.07
CA ILE A 17 10.19 10.15 2.02
C ILE A 17 9.22 11.23 1.53
N GLN A 18 9.30 12.39 2.15
CA GLN A 18 8.49 13.53 1.74
C GLN A 18 9.12 14.29 0.57
N LYS A 19 8.26 14.95 -0.20
CA LYS A 19 8.63 15.91 -1.24
C LYS A 19 9.55 16.99 -0.70
N GLU A 20 10.56 17.36 -1.48
CA GLU A 20 11.47 18.43 -1.09
C GLU A 20 10.72 19.77 -0.93
N GLY A 21 11.01 20.46 0.17
CA GLY A 21 10.36 21.72 0.52
C GLY A 21 9.03 21.61 1.26
N ASN A 22 8.45 20.41 1.39
CA ASN A 22 7.25 20.21 2.20
C ASN A 22 7.57 20.12 3.70
N VAL A 23 6.62 20.51 4.55
CA VAL A 23 6.72 20.39 6.02
C VAL A 23 6.31 19.01 6.51
N CYS A 24 5.43 18.33 5.76
CA CYS A 24 4.92 17.00 6.07
C CYS A 24 4.73 16.19 4.80
N ASN A 25 4.69 14.87 4.94
CA ASN A 25 4.42 13.94 3.86
C ASN A 25 2.92 13.92 3.55
N GLY A 26 2.52 14.03 2.28
CA GLY A 26 1.14 13.89 1.83
C GLY A 26 0.66 12.43 1.86
N ASP A 27 1.60 11.48 1.78
CA ASP A 27 1.32 10.07 1.94
C ASP A 27 1.25 9.66 3.41
N SER A 28 0.42 8.66 3.68
CA SER A 28 0.39 7.95 4.96
C SER A 28 0.24 6.45 4.72
N PHE A 29 0.72 5.64 5.65
CA PHE A 29 0.56 4.19 5.59
C PHE A 29 0.25 3.62 6.96
N PHE A 30 -0.32 2.43 6.95
CA PHE A 30 -0.47 1.57 8.12
C PHE A 30 -0.16 0.14 7.72
N ILE A 31 0.66 -0.53 8.52
CA ILE A 31 0.88 -1.97 8.44
C ILE A 31 0.69 -2.57 9.83
N LYS A 32 0.19 -3.78 9.88
CA LYS A 32 0.12 -4.56 11.11
C LYS A 32 0.12 -6.04 10.78
N THR A 33 0.96 -6.75 11.52
CA THR A 33 1.03 -8.21 11.51
C THR A 33 0.46 -8.75 12.82
N THR A 34 -0.40 -9.75 12.72
CA THR A 34 -0.92 -10.55 13.84
C THR A 34 -0.57 -12.02 13.61
N ASP A 35 -0.99 -12.90 14.48
CA ASP A 35 -0.83 -14.35 14.29
C ASP A 35 -1.72 -14.89 13.17
N ASP A 36 -2.85 -14.22 12.87
CA ASP A 36 -3.86 -14.68 11.91
C ASP A 36 -3.74 -13.98 10.54
N TYR A 37 -3.34 -12.72 10.52
CA TYR A 37 -3.34 -11.90 9.30
C TYR A 37 -2.29 -10.79 9.30
N PHE A 38 -2.00 -10.32 8.09
CA PHE A 38 -1.32 -9.05 7.83
C PHE A 38 -2.28 -8.08 7.15
N ILE A 39 -2.22 -6.82 7.51
CA ILE A 39 -2.95 -5.74 6.84
C ILE A 39 -1.99 -4.63 6.42
N CYS A 40 -2.21 -4.10 5.24
CA CYS A 40 -1.48 -2.96 4.70
C CYS A 40 -2.45 -1.96 4.08
N ALA A 41 -2.30 -0.71 4.44
CA ALA A 41 -2.98 0.41 3.81
C ALA A 41 -1.97 1.49 3.43
N VAL A 42 -2.09 2.03 2.23
CA VAL A 42 -1.35 3.20 1.76
C VAL A 42 -2.37 4.21 1.25
N ALA A 43 -2.21 5.45 1.64
CA ALA A 43 -3.06 6.56 1.24
C ALA A 43 -2.21 7.75 0.79
N ASP A 44 -2.60 8.38 -0.31
CA ASP A 44 -2.04 9.63 -0.82
C ASP A 44 -3.12 10.71 -0.81
N GLY A 45 -2.88 11.77 -0.04
CA GLY A 45 -3.82 12.88 0.13
C GLY A 45 -3.79 13.84 -1.04
N LEU A 46 -4.97 14.25 -1.52
CA LEU A 46 -5.07 15.14 -2.67
C LEU A 46 -4.46 16.52 -2.41
N GLY A 47 -3.54 16.90 -3.29
CA GLY A 47 -2.80 18.15 -3.25
C GLY A 47 -1.43 18.00 -2.57
N SER A 48 -1.04 18.91 -1.70
CA SER A 48 0.26 18.85 -1.02
C SER A 48 0.20 19.48 0.37
N GLY A 49 1.23 19.20 1.18
CA GLY A 49 1.41 19.77 2.51
C GLY A 49 0.35 19.32 3.51
N ILE A 50 0.00 20.21 4.45
CA ILE A 50 -0.84 19.88 5.63
C ILE A 50 -2.23 19.34 5.28
N TYR A 51 -2.83 19.77 4.17
CA TYR A 51 -4.17 19.33 3.78
C TYR A 51 -4.15 17.93 3.15
N ALA A 52 -3.13 17.62 2.36
CA ALA A 52 -2.92 16.26 1.84
C ALA A 52 -2.64 15.31 3.01
N HIS A 53 -1.69 15.68 3.89
CA HIS A 53 -1.38 14.92 5.10
C HIS A 53 -2.61 14.67 5.97
N ALA A 54 -3.45 15.68 6.22
CA ALA A 54 -4.66 15.53 7.03
C ALA A 54 -5.66 14.52 6.43
N SER A 55 -5.70 14.39 5.10
CA SER A 55 -6.56 13.42 4.43
C SER A 55 -5.97 12.00 4.51
N SER A 56 -4.71 11.82 4.15
CA SER A 56 -4.06 10.51 4.18
C SER A 56 -3.92 9.97 5.60
N ASN A 57 -3.57 10.82 6.58
CA ASN A 57 -3.45 10.42 7.97
C ASN A 57 -4.79 10.02 8.59
N ALA A 58 -5.91 10.64 8.21
CA ALA A 58 -7.23 10.22 8.66
C ALA A 58 -7.57 8.79 8.21
N ILE A 59 -7.15 8.39 7.00
CA ILE A 59 -7.26 7.00 6.53
C ILE A 59 -6.39 6.08 7.40
N ARG A 60 -5.12 6.45 7.64
CA ARG A 60 -4.22 5.69 8.50
C ARG A 60 -4.83 5.42 9.88
N GLU A 61 -5.36 6.46 10.53
CA GLU A 61 -5.96 6.34 11.86
C GLU A 61 -7.19 5.44 11.87
N VAL A 62 -8.04 5.51 10.85
CA VAL A 62 -9.20 4.62 10.69
C VAL A 62 -8.74 3.18 10.55
N VAL A 63 -7.77 2.90 9.67
CA VAL A 63 -7.29 1.53 9.48
C VAL A 63 -6.60 1.02 10.74
N GLU A 64 -5.81 1.84 11.44
CA GLU A 64 -5.21 1.50 12.72
C GLU A 64 -6.24 1.13 13.78
N GLN A 65 -7.34 1.87 13.88
CA GLN A 65 -8.40 1.64 14.85
C GLN A 65 -9.22 0.39 14.54
N TYR A 66 -9.48 0.11 13.25
CA TYR A 66 -10.42 -0.92 12.81
C TYR A 66 -9.78 -2.04 11.99
N HIS A 67 -8.45 -2.22 12.07
CA HIS A 67 -7.68 -3.19 11.26
C HIS A 67 -8.19 -4.63 11.30
N TYR A 68 -8.98 -5.00 12.30
CA TYR A 68 -9.59 -6.32 12.44
C TYR A 68 -10.79 -6.54 11.53
N GLU A 69 -11.40 -5.46 11.04
CA GLU A 69 -12.55 -5.52 10.15
C GLU A 69 -12.19 -6.06 8.75
N GLU A 70 -13.22 -6.44 8.00
CA GLU A 70 -13.08 -6.85 6.61
C GLU A 70 -12.72 -5.66 5.69
N VAL A 71 -12.00 -5.93 4.60
CA VAL A 71 -11.55 -4.90 3.65
C VAL A 71 -12.70 -4.04 3.12
N VAL A 72 -13.88 -4.64 2.88
CA VAL A 72 -15.08 -3.93 2.41
C VAL A 72 -15.59 -2.91 3.43
N VAL A 73 -15.50 -3.22 4.72
CA VAL A 73 -15.89 -2.31 5.80
C VAL A 73 -14.86 -1.20 5.97
N LEU A 74 -13.57 -1.57 5.92
CA LEU A 74 -12.48 -0.61 6.04
C LEU A 74 -12.48 0.45 4.94
N ILE A 75 -12.67 0.05 3.68
CA ILE A 75 -12.70 1.02 2.57
C ILE A 75 -13.88 1.99 2.69
N ASP A 76 -15.02 1.53 3.21
CA ASP A 76 -16.17 2.38 3.49
C ASP A 76 -15.88 3.37 4.64
N TYR A 77 -15.22 2.93 5.71
CA TYR A 77 -14.79 3.80 6.80
C TYR A 77 -13.75 4.82 6.33
N CYS A 78 -12.79 4.41 5.49
CA CYS A 78 -11.83 5.31 4.85
C CYS A 78 -12.52 6.39 4.03
N ASN A 79 -13.59 6.04 3.31
CA ASN A 79 -14.36 7.05 2.57
C ASN A 79 -15.09 8.01 3.52
N LYS A 80 -15.76 7.49 4.54
CA LYS A 80 -16.56 8.30 5.50
C LYS A 80 -15.73 9.31 6.26
N VAL A 81 -14.51 8.96 6.69
CA VAL A 81 -13.64 9.84 7.46
C VAL A 81 -13.13 11.05 6.66
N LEU A 82 -13.21 10.98 5.34
CA LEU A 82 -12.78 12.05 4.43
C LEU A 82 -13.87 13.10 4.17
N LYS A 83 -15.04 12.97 4.80
CA LYS A 83 -16.03 14.04 4.78
C LYS A 83 -15.39 15.34 5.27
N ASP A 84 -15.59 16.42 4.53
CA ASP A 84 -15.04 17.75 4.80
C ASP A 84 -13.49 17.84 4.70
N LYS A 85 -12.84 16.83 4.11
CA LYS A 85 -11.41 16.84 3.74
C LYS A 85 -11.25 16.95 2.22
N ARG A 86 -10.01 17.18 1.76
CA ARG A 86 -9.73 17.26 0.31
C ARG A 86 -9.96 15.95 -0.41
N GLY A 87 -9.83 14.83 0.29
CA GLY A 87 -9.88 13.49 -0.26
C GLY A 87 -8.50 12.85 -0.36
N ALA A 88 -8.49 11.57 -0.69
CA ALA A 88 -7.26 10.80 -0.87
C ALA A 88 -7.48 9.65 -1.84
N THR A 89 -6.43 9.20 -2.51
CA THR A 89 -6.35 7.88 -3.10
C THR A 89 -5.96 6.87 -2.02
N VAL A 90 -6.37 5.63 -2.17
CA VAL A 90 -6.10 4.58 -1.19
C VAL A 90 -5.93 3.23 -1.85
N SER A 91 -5.02 2.45 -1.32
CA SER A 91 -4.89 1.03 -1.61
C SER A 91 -4.75 0.25 -0.31
N LEU A 92 -5.60 -0.75 -0.13
CA LEU A 92 -5.75 -1.52 1.10
C LEU A 92 -5.82 -3.00 0.76
N PHE A 93 -5.04 -3.82 1.45
CA PHE A 93 -5.16 -5.27 1.37
C PHE A 93 -4.94 -5.95 2.73
N LYS A 94 -5.59 -7.10 2.88
CA LYS A 94 -5.47 -7.99 4.04
C LYS A 94 -5.08 -9.37 3.58
N VAL A 95 -4.08 -9.95 4.21
CA VAL A 95 -3.57 -11.30 3.96
C VAL A 95 -4.05 -12.20 5.10
N ASP A 96 -4.84 -13.19 4.81
CA ASP A 96 -5.21 -14.26 5.73
C ASP A 96 -4.15 -15.38 5.62
N PHE A 97 -3.44 -15.66 6.70
CA PHE A 97 -2.35 -16.64 6.69
C PHE A 97 -2.86 -18.07 6.65
N LEU A 98 -3.99 -18.35 7.30
CA LEU A 98 -4.57 -19.69 7.34
C LEU A 98 -5.14 -20.09 5.98
N LEU A 99 -5.92 -19.19 5.38
CA LEU A 99 -6.56 -19.42 4.08
C LEU A 99 -5.63 -19.18 2.88
N LYS A 100 -4.43 -18.63 3.11
CA LYS A 100 -3.48 -18.17 2.07
C LYS A 100 -4.15 -17.29 1.03
N LYS A 101 -4.88 -16.29 1.51
CA LYS A 101 -5.77 -15.47 0.71
C LYS A 101 -5.47 -14.00 0.92
N ILE A 102 -5.49 -13.23 -0.16
CA ILE A 102 -5.38 -11.78 -0.12
C ILE A 102 -6.71 -11.19 -0.55
N THR A 103 -7.25 -10.29 0.26
CA THR A 103 -8.41 -9.45 -0.09
C THR A 103 -7.92 -8.03 -0.29
N TYR A 104 -8.23 -7.44 -1.43
CA TYR A 104 -7.71 -6.17 -1.90
C TYR A 104 -8.82 -5.22 -2.33
N SER A 105 -8.63 -3.93 -2.08
CA SER A 105 -9.43 -2.83 -2.62
C SER A 105 -8.57 -1.60 -2.84
N SER A 106 -8.80 -0.88 -3.92
CA SER A 106 -8.08 0.36 -4.20
C SER A 106 -8.93 1.34 -5.02
N VAL A 107 -8.75 2.64 -4.71
CA VAL A 107 -9.33 3.76 -5.45
C VAL A 107 -8.23 4.78 -5.70
N GLY A 108 -7.95 5.07 -6.96
CA GLY A 108 -6.98 6.08 -7.38
C GLY A 108 -5.82 5.52 -8.19
N ASN A 109 -4.59 5.89 -7.85
CA ASN A 109 -3.38 5.63 -8.61
C ASN A 109 -2.29 4.84 -7.86
N ILE A 110 -2.53 4.49 -6.59
CA ILE A 110 -1.61 3.66 -5.80
C ILE A 110 -1.59 2.25 -6.39
N ARG A 111 -0.42 1.76 -6.75
CA ARG A 111 -0.25 0.47 -7.40
C ARG A 111 0.11 -0.62 -6.41
N PHE A 112 -0.54 -1.76 -6.57
CA PHE A 112 -0.18 -3.01 -5.90
C PHE A 112 0.14 -4.06 -6.94
N VAL A 113 1.21 -4.82 -6.73
CA VAL A 113 1.55 -5.98 -7.54
C VAL A 113 2.03 -7.12 -6.66
N LEU A 114 1.70 -8.34 -7.06
CA LEU A 114 2.17 -9.57 -6.43
C LEU A 114 2.76 -10.51 -7.49
N TYR A 115 3.90 -11.11 -7.18
CA TYR A 115 4.57 -12.11 -8.03
C TYR A 115 4.79 -13.40 -7.24
N SER A 116 4.27 -14.50 -7.76
CA SER A 116 4.41 -15.82 -7.17
C SER A 116 5.57 -16.60 -7.80
N PRO A 117 6.22 -17.54 -7.09
CA PRO A 117 7.30 -18.38 -7.62
C PRO A 117 6.90 -19.16 -8.87
N SER A 118 5.64 -19.54 -9.03
CA SER A 118 5.09 -20.17 -10.25
C SER A 118 5.12 -19.27 -11.49
N GLY A 119 5.46 -17.97 -11.33
CA GLY A 119 5.44 -16.99 -12.41
C GLY A 119 4.10 -16.24 -12.53
N GLN A 120 3.11 -16.57 -11.68
CA GLN A 120 1.85 -15.84 -11.64
C GLN A 120 2.09 -14.40 -11.19
N PHE A 121 1.46 -13.45 -11.88
CA PHE A 121 1.62 -12.02 -11.63
C PHE A 121 0.26 -11.35 -11.53
N PHE A 122 -0.06 -10.85 -10.35
CA PHE A 122 -1.25 -10.05 -10.10
C PHE A 122 -0.89 -8.57 -10.15
N ASN A 123 -1.65 -7.82 -10.90
CA ASN A 123 -1.54 -6.37 -11.04
C ASN A 123 -2.96 -5.79 -11.17
N PRO A 124 -3.75 -5.82 -10.08
CA PRO A 124 -5.11 -5.34 -10.09
C PRO A 124 -5.15 -3.85 -10.45
N VAL A 125 -6.19 -3.46 -11.19
CA VAL A 125 -6.35 -2.07 -11.62
C VAL A 125 -7.20 -1.34 -10.59
N PRO A 126 -6.69 -0.28 -9.94
CA PRO A 126 -7.47 0.52 -9.02
C PRO A 126 -8.72 1.10 -9.67
N VAL A 127 -9.80 1.24 -8.91
CA VAL A 127 -10.97 1.97 -9.38
C VAL A 127 -10.60 3.45 -9.57
N TYR A 128 -10.98 4.01 -10.70
CA TYR A 128 -10.69 5.41 -11.01
C TYR A 128 -11.39 6.36 -10.03
N GLY A 129 -10.68 7.42 -9.61
CA GLY A 129 -11.18 8.46 -8.74
C GLY A 129 -10.41 8.58 -7.43
N TYR A 130 -11.08 9.04 -6.39
CA TYR A 130 -10.54 9.20 -5.04
C TYR A 130 -11.67 9.17 -4.01
N LEU A 131 -11.35 8.88 -2.77
CA LEU A 131 -12.26 8.93 -1.64
C LEU A 131 -12.38 10.37 -1.12
N SER A 132 -13.60 10.83 -0.79
CA SER A 132 -13.86 12.21 -0.33
C SER A 132 -15.08 12.35 0.58
N GLY A 133 -15.58 11.25 1.15
CA GLY A 133 -16.82 11.22 1.91
C GLY A 133 -18.09 11.25 1.03
N LYS A 134 -17.93 11.31 -0.29
CA LYS A 134 -19.04 11.21 -1.25
C LYS A 134 -19.20 9.77 -1.72
N PRO A 135 -20.39 9.40 -2.25
CA PRO A 135 -20.58 8.09 -2.84
C PRO A 135 -19.52 7.80 -3.91
N GLN A 136 -18.76 6.73 -3.72
CA GLN A 136 -17.70 6.27 -4.62
C GLN A 136 -17.85 4.76 -4.79
N LYS A 137 -17.72 4.27 -6.02
CA LYS A 137 -17.62 2.83 -6.27
C LYS A 137 -16.22 2.36 -5.87
N TYR A 138 -16.15 1.20 -5.28
CA TYR A 138 -14.91 0.46 -5.05
C TYR A 138 -15.17 -1.03 -5.29
N GLY A 139 -14.15 -1.72 -5.81
CA GLY A 139 -14.19 -3.16 -6.02
C GLY A 139 -13.45 -3.88 -4.89
N ILE A 140 -13.89 -5.10 -4.60
CA ILE A 140 -13.16 -6.03 -3.74
C ILE A 140 -12.67 -7.16 -4.64
N GLU A 141 -11.36 -7.34 -4.69
CA GLU A 141 -10.74 -8.47 -5.36
C GLU A 141 -10.17 -9.45 -4.32
N THR A 142 -10.22 -10.72 -4.64
CA THR A 142 -9.70 -11.76 -3.75
C THR A 142 -8.95 -12.79 -4.57
N PHE A 143 -7.74 -13.11 -4.14
CA PHE A 143 -6.88 -14.09 -4.78
C PHE A 143 -6.06 -14.85 -3.77
N THR A 144 -5.60 -16.06 -4.13
CA THR A 144 -4.70 -16.87 -3.31
C THR A 144 -3.25 -16.49 -3.60
N TYR A 145 -2.37 -16.75 -2.64
CA TYR A 145 -0.93 -16.56 -2.83
C TYR A 145 -0.17 -17.87 -2.56
N GLU A 146 1.02 -17.94 -3.09
CA GLU A 146 1.96 -19.03 -2.84
C GLU A 146 3.00 -18.60 -1.80
N LYS A 147 3.58 -19.57 -1.12
CA LYS A 147 4.78 -19.35 -0.29
C LYS A 147 5.87 -18.69 -1.17
N ASP A 148 6.62 -17.79 -0.57
CA ASP A 148 7.67 -16.98 -1.21
C ASP A 148 7.17 -15.99 -2.28
N ALA A 149 5.84 -15.76 -2.36
CA ALA A 149 5.30 -14.69 -3.18
C ALA A 149 5.78 -13.33 -2.67
N LYS A 150 6.15 -12.45 -3.59
CA LYS A 150 6.64 -11.10 -3.30
C LYS A 150 5.67 -10.06 -3.79
N PHE A 151 5.51 -9.00 -3.01
CA PHE A 151 4.64 -7.89 -3.40
C PHE A 151 5.35 -6.54 -3.27
N ILE A 152 4.82 -5.58 -3.99
CA ILE A 152 5.11 -4.17 -3.82
C ILE A 152 3.83 -3.37 -3.93
N ILE A 153 3.64 -2.43 -3.01
CA ILE A 153 2.63 -1.38 -3.10
C ILE A 153 3.37 -0.04 -3.06
N HIS A 154 2.98 0.90 -3.93
CA HIS A 154 3.64 2.20 -3.98
C HIS A 154 2.73 3.31 -4.48
N THR A 155 3.00 4.54 -4.02
CA THR A 155 2.39 5.78 -4.52
C THR A 155 3.05 6.20 -5.84
N ASP A 156 2.52 7.22 -6.50
CA ASP A 156 3.02 7.69 -7.81
C ASP A 156 4.32 8.50 -7.74
N GLY A 157 4.80 8.82 -6.53
CA GLY A 157 6.13 9.43 -6.30
C GLY A 157 7.30 8.57 -6.77
N ILE A 158 7.08 7.30 -7.14
CA ILE A 158 8.08 6.42 -7.72
C ILE A 158 7.57 5.73 -8.99
N TYR A 159 8.38 5.74 -10.04
CA TYR A 159 8.17 4.94 -11.23
C TYR A 159 9.14 3.75 -11.24
N ILE A 160 8.61 2.53 -11.27
CA ILE A 160 9.40 1.30 -11.27
C ILE A 160 9.25 0.63 -12.64
N PRO A 161 10.28 0.73 -13.51
CA PRO A 161 10.25 0.07 -14.81
C PRO A 161 10.34 -1.45 -14.64
N ALA A 162 9.67 -2.19 -15.54
CA ALA A 162 9.74 -3.65 -15.61
C ALA A 162 9.52 -4.35 -14.24
N ILE A 163 8.56 -3.87 -13.44
CA ILE A 163 8.30 -4.32 -12.06
C ILE A 163 8.14 -5.85 -11.94
N LYS A 164 7.53 -6.50 -12.95
CA LYS A 164 7.42 -7.97 -12.99
C LYS A 164 8.80 -8.65 -13.05
N HIS A 165 9.70 -8.13 -13.90
CA HIS A 165 11.05 -8.64 -14.02
C HIS A 165 11.84 -8.42 -12.72
N LEU A 166 11.68 -7.25 -12.11
CA LEU A 166 12.28 -6.94 -10.82
C LEU A 166 11.88 -7.99 -9.76
N LEU A 167 10.58 -8.21 -9.56
CA LEU A 167 10.07 -9.16 -8.57
C LEU A 167 10.50 -10.61 -8.85
N SER A 168 10.63 -10.99 -10.13
CA SER A 168 11.06 -12.34 -10.52
C SER A 168 12.56 -12.60 -10.31
N SER A 169 13.39 -11.57 -10.42
CA SER A 169 14.86 -11.70 -10.38
C SER A 169 15.45 -11.56 -8.97
N ILE A 170 14.79 -10.83 -8.09
CA ILE A 170 15.28 -10.50 -6.74
C ILE A 170 15.07 -11.69 -5.79
N ARG A 171 16.04 -11.93 -4.93
CA ARG A 171 16.05 -13.06 -3.99
C ARG A 171 15.62 -12.69 -2.57
N SER A 172 15.79 -11.43 -2.16
CA SER A 172 15.43 -10.98 -0.82
C SER A 172 14.80 -9.58 -0.82
N ILE A 173 14.12 -9.24 0.26
CA ILE A 173 13.53 -7.90 0.47
C ILE A 173 14.62 -6.83 0.52
N GLU A 174 15.77 -7.12 1.12
CA GLU A 174 16.91 -6.19 1.22
C GLU A 174 17.48 -5.89 -0.17
N GLU A 175 17.63 -6.90 -1.02
CA GLU A 175 18.05 -6.74 -2.41
C GLU A 175 17.04 -5.88 -3.19
N MET A 176 15.75 -6.12 -2.99
CA MET A 176 14.67 -5.31 -3.59
C MET A 176 14.73 -3.86 -3.14
N SER A 177 14.87 -3.61 -1.83
CA SER A 177 15.00 -2.27 -1.27
C SER A 177 16.21 -1.52 -1.84
N ASN A 178 17.37 -2.19 -1.93
CA ASN A 178 18.57 -1.59 -2.49
C ASN A 178 18.41 -1.23 -3.98
N HIS A 179 17.71 -2.07 -4.74
CA HIS A 179 17.40 -1.79 -6.13
C HIS A 179 16.45 -0.60 -6.27
N LEU A 180 15.38 -0.54 -5.47
CA LEU A 180 14.40 0.53 -5.50
C LEU A 180 14.98 1.89 -5.11
N LYS A 181 15.98 1.94 -4.23
CA LYS A 181 16.68 3.19 -3.87
C LYS A 181 17.29 3.92 -5.07
N MET A 182 17.57 3.22 -6.17
CA MET A 182 18.06 3.87 -7.40
C MET A 182 17.00 4.78 -8.05
N TYR A 183 15.72 4.51 -7.82
CA TYR A 183 14.59 5.27 -8.37
C TYR A 183 14.07 6.37 -7.44
N THR A 184 14.62 6.49 -6.21
CA THR A 184 14.16 7.46 -5.21
C THR A 184 14.99 8.75 -5.16
N LYS A 185 15.86 8.99 -6.15
CA LYS A 185 16.79 10.11 -6.16
C LYS A 185 16.14 11.47 -6.37
N THR A 186 15.03 11.52 -7.08
CA THR A 186 14.27 12.75 -7.34
C THR A 186 13.12 12.85 -6.34
N ARG A 187 13.09 13.94 -5.55
CA ARG A 187 12.07 14.19 -4.53
C ARG A 187 11.02 15.18 -5.05
N ASN A 188 10.52 14.92 -6.25
CA ASN A 188 9.54 15.81 -6.90
C ASN A 188 8.15 15.63 -6.34
N ASP A 189 7.90 14.54 -5.64
CA ASP A 189 6.65 14.24 -4.94
C ASP A 189 6.89 13.47 -3.65
N ASP A 190 5.86 13.39 -2.81
CA ASP A 190 5.81 12.46 -1.70
C ASP A 190 5.91 11.04 -2.24
N LEU A 191 6.64 10.17 -1.56
CA LEU A 191 6.93 8.83 -2.03
C LEU A 191 6.82 7.84 -0.90
N THR A 192 5.98 6.84 -1.10
CA THR A 192 5.86 5.69 -0.20
C THR A 192 5.88 4.42 -1.02
N TYR A 193 6.72 3.45 -0.64
CA TYR A 193 6.58 2.08 -1.07
C TYR A 193 6.72 1.11 0.09
N ILE A 194 5.97 0.02 0.01
CA ILE A 194 6.06 -1.11 0.92
C ILE A 194 6.29 -2.34 0.08
N ILE A 195 7.33 -3.07 0.43
CA ILE A 195 7.68 -4.35 -0.20
C ILE A 195 7.55 -5.46 0.82
N GLY A 196 7.18 -6.65 0.38
CA GLY A 196 7.07 -7.80 1.26
C GLY A 196 7.24 -9.13 0.56
N GLN A 197 7.51 -10.14 1.38
CA GLN A 197 7.55 -11.54 0.99
C GLN A 197 6.70 -12.35 1.96
N LEU A 198 5.81 -13.17 1.41
CA LEU A 198 4.96 -14.13 2.14
C LEU A 198 5.74 -15.44 2.31
N LEU A 199 5.91 -15.91 3.54
CA LEU A 199 6.81 -17.03 3.91
C LEU A 199 6.08 -18.38 4.00
#